data_4c87de5e3c0cfa12cdd99ec0f4adc5ca
#
_entry.id   4c87de5e3c0cfa12cdd99ec0f4adc5ca
#
_cell.length_a   1.000
_cell.length_b   1.000
_cell.length_c   1.000
_cell.angle_alpha   90.00
_cell.angle_beta   90.00
_cell.angle_gamma   90.00
#
_symmetry.space_group_name_H-M   'P 1'
#
loop_
_entity.id
_entity.type
_entity.pdbx_description
1 polymer ?
#
loop_
_entity_poly.entity_id
_entity_poly.type
_entity_poly.pdbx_seq_one_letter_code
_entity_poly.pdbx_strand_id
1 'polypeptide(L)'
;MSSPAVDLVRLLAVRGGTLAVAESLTGGLVAAEITSVPGASQVFRGSVTAYATELKQELLGVDAGLLAARGAVDPQVALQMAAGVRKALGADWGIATTGVAGPEPQDGKPVGTVFVAVDGPFGADSGSAAGGKVEALRLNGDRAEIRRESVRSVLALLLKELAGEQTGNERAQDTERNGGF
;
A
#
# COMPACT_ATOMS: atom_id res chain seq x y z
N MET A 1 0.72 -21.55 -8.94
CA MET A 1 0.21 -20.38 -8.18
C MET A 1 0.52 -19.13 -8.97
N SER A 2 -0.47 -18.28 -9.15
CA SER A 2 -0.25 -16.95 -9.72
C SER A 2 0.51 -16.05 -8.74
N SER A 3 1.25 -15.06 -9.24
CA SER A 3 1.90 -14.09 -8.38
C SER A 3 0.86 -13.11 -7.79
N PRO A 4 1.11 -12.51 -6.62
CA PRO A 4 0.23 -11.49 -6.06
C PRO A 4 -0.09 -10.35 -7.03
N ALA A 5 0.87 -9.95 -7.86
CA ALA A 5 0.67 -8.90 -8.86
C ALA A 5 -0.34 -9.32 -9.94
N VAL A 6 -0.28 -10.56 -10.41
CA VAL A 6 -1.23 -11.09 -11.41
C VAL A 6 -2.66 -11.10 -10.85
N ASP A 7 -2.82 -11.60 -9.63
CA ASP A 7 -4.15 -11.67 -8.99
C ASP A 7 -4.69 -10.25 -8.74
N LEU A 8 -3.83 -9.33 -8.32
CA LEU A 8 -4.17 -7.94 -8.08
C LEU A 8 -4.65 -7.22 -9.35
N VAL A 9 -3.88 -7.30 -10.43
CA VAL A 9 -4.23 -6.67 -11.71
C VAL A 9 -5.56 -7.22 -12.23
N ARG A 10 -5.76 -8.54 -12.16
CA ARG A 10 -7.00 -9.18 -12.57
C ARG A 10 -8.19 -8.71 -11.73
N LEU A 11 -8.05 -8.69 -10.43
CA LEU A 11 -9.13 -8.31 -9.52
C LEU A 11 -9.53 -6.84 -9.68
N LEU A 12 -8.55 -5.94 -9.78
CA LEU A 12 -8.82 -4.52 -10.03
C LEU A 12 -9.46 -4.28 -11.41
N ALA A 13 -9.02 -4.99 -12.44
CA ALA A 13 -9.61 -4.88 -13.78
C ALA A 13 -11.09 -5.29 -13.77
N VAL A 14 -11.44 -6.38 -13.10
CA VAL A 14 -12.85 -6.83 -12.95
C VAL A 14 -13.70 -5.82 -12.21
N ARG A 15 -13.13 -5.15 -11.20
CA ARG A 15 -13.86 -4.16 -10.38
C ARG A 15 -13.87 -2.74 -10.99
N GLY A 16 -13.08 -2.51 -12.03
CA GLY A 16 -12.89 -1.17 -12.59
C GLY A 16 -12.11 -0.22 -11.68
N GLY A 17 -11.32 -0.76 -10.75
CA GLY A 17 -10.52 0.02 -9.81
C GLY A 17 -9.15 0.40 -10.35
N THR A 18 -8.60 1.49 -9.85
CA THR A 18 -7.26 1.98 -10.20
C THR A 18 -6.33 2.04 -9.01
N LEU A 19 -5.02 1.93 -9.26
CA LEU A 19 -3.97 1.84 -8.25
C LEU A 19 -2.85 2.83 -8.51
N ALA A 20 -2.38 3.46 -7.44
CA ALA A 20 -1.16 4.25 -7.37
C ALA A 20 -0.23 3.72 -6.28
N VAL A 21 1.07 3.87 -6.47
CA VAL A 21 2.09 3.33 -5.56
C VAL A 21 3.06 4.41 -5.11
N ALA A 22 3.30 4.49 -3.80
CA ALA A 22 4.37 5.28 -3.20
C ALA A 22 5.46 4.34 -2.66
N GLU A 23 6.68 4.52 -3.10
CA GLU A 23 7.81 3.68 -2.75
C GLU A 23 8.91 4.46 -2.04
N SER A 24 9.52 3.85 -1.04
CA SER A 24 10.77 4.31 -0.46
C SER A 24 11.84 3.22 -0.65
N LEU A 25 12.02 2.32 0.29
CA LEU A 25 13.09 1.30 0.21
C LEU A 25 12.98 0.36 -1.00
N THR A 26 11.82 0.19 -1.55
CA THR A 26 11.60 -0.68 -2.73
C THR A 26 12.01 -0.04 -4.05
N GLY A 27 12.12 1.30 -4.09
CA GLY A 27 12.81 2.04 -5.14
C GLY A 27 12.31 1.82 -6.57
N GLY A 28 11.03 1.54 -6.74
CA GLY A 28 10.40 1.26 -8.05
C GLY A 28 10.09 -0.23 -8.29
N LEU A 29 10.49 -1.14 -7.39
CA LEU A 29 10.25 -2.57 -7.57
C LEU A 29 8.76 -2.93 -7.50
N VAL A 30 7.94 -2.24 -6.70
CA VAL A 30 6.49 -2.48 -6.65
C VAL A 30 5.86 -2.12 -7.99
N ALA A 31 6.18 -0.95 -8.52
CA ALA A 31 5.71 -0.53 -9.84
C ALA A 31 6.19 -1.47 -10.96
N ALA A 32 7.44 -1.91 -10.91
CA ALA A 32 8.00 -2.86 -11.86
C ALA A 32 7.28 -4.22 -11.82
N GLU A 33 6.98 -4.73 -10.63
CA GLU A 33 6.25 -5.99 -10.46
C GLU A 33 4.83 -5.89 -11.03
N ILE A 34 4.11 -4.80 -10.78
CA ILE A 34 2.77 -4.57 -11.32
C ILE A 34 2.81 -4.44 -12.84
N THR A 35 3.72 -3.64 -13.37
CA THR A 35 3.82 -3.40 -14.81
C THR A 35 4.36 -4.58 -15.62
N SER A 36 4.94 -5.58 -14.97
CA SER A 36 5.30 -6.86 -15.60
C SER A 36 4.09 -7.70 -16.00
N VAL A 37 2.91 -7.39 -15.44
CA VAL A 37 1.67 -8.14 -15.71
C VAL A 37 0.97 -7.59 -16.95
N PRO A 38 0.68 -8.42 -17.97
CA PRO A 38 -0.13 -8.01 -19.10
C PRO A 38 -1.50 -7.47 -18.64
N GLY A 39 -1.91 -6.32 -19.16
CA GLY A 39 -3.14 -5.65 -18.78
C GLY A 39 -3.00 -4.65 -17.61
N ALA A 40 -1.81 -4.49 -17.06
CA ALA A 40 -1.56 -3.54 -15.96
C ALA A 40 -1.98 -2.10 -16.30
N SER A 41 -1.89 -1.68 -17.56
CA SER A 41 -2.30 -0.34 -18.01
C SER A 41 -3.78 -0.01 -17.79
N GLN A 42 -4.62 -1.00 -17.60
CA GLN A 42 -6.05 -0.80 -17.29
C GLN A 42 -6.28 -0.38 -15.84
N VAL A 43 -5.36 -0.71 -14.94
CA VAL A 43 -5.55 -0.51 -13.50
C VAL A 43 -4.47 0.37 -12.85
N PHE A 44 -3.25 0.35 -13.37
CA PHE A 44 -2.12 1.06 -12.78
C PHE A 44 -2.01 2.49 -13.33
N ARG A 45 -2.11 3.47 -12.48
CA ARG A 45 -2.02 4.88 -12.86
C ARG A 45 -0.60 5.42 -12.83
N GLY A 46 0.21 4.92 -11.92
CA GLY A 46 1.58 5.38 -11.78
C GLY A 46 2.12 5.19 -10.37
N SER A 47 3.35 5.62 -10.19
CA SER A 47 4.07 5.54 -8.92
C SER A 47 4.93 6.76 -8.65
N VAL A 48 5.23 6.97 -7.37
CA VAL A 48 6.20 7.97 -6.90
C VAL A 48 7.21 7.27 -6.02
N THR A 49 8.48 7.32 -6.38
CA THR A 49 9.58 6.92 -5.51
C THR A 49 10.05 8.14 -4.73
N ALA A 50 9.57 8.28 -3.50
CA ALA A 50 9.94 9.34 -2.56
C ALA A 50 11.03 8.82 -1.62
N TYR A 51 12.25 8.64 -2.14
CA TYR A 51 13.33 7.99 -1.42
C TYR A 51 13.93 8.88 -0.33
N ALA A 52 14.24 10.12 -0.65
CA ALA A 52 14.65 11.13 0.33
C ALA A 52 13.48 11.48 1.27
N THR A 53 13.78 11.72 2.54
CA THR A 53 12.75 11.98 3.55
C THR A 53 11.88 13.18 3.20
N GLU A 54 12.46 14.28 2.75
CA GLU A 54 11.77 15.52 2.38
C GLU A 54 10.79 15.33 1.20
N LEU A 55 11.07 14.41 0.27
CA LEU A 55 10.18 14.12 -0.85
C LEU A 55 8.86 13.45 -0.41
N LYS A 56 8.83 12.81 0.72
CA LYS A 56 7.60 12.29 1.30
C LYS A 56 6.62 13.41 1.65
N GLN A 57 7.15 14.53 2.12
CA GLN A 57 6.37 15.76 2.33
C GLN A 57 6.03 16.45 1.01
N GLU A 58 7.04 16.74 0.20
CA GLU A 58 6.89 17.58 -0.99
C GLU A 58 5.99 16.95 -2.05
N LEU A 59 6.12 15.65 -2.30
CA LEU A 59 5.39 14.95 -3.36
C LEU A 59 4.12 14.25 -2.88
N LEU A 60 4.10 13.79 -1.62
CA LEU A 60 3.02 12.96 -1.09
C LEU A 60 2.22 13.63 0.04
N GLY A 61 2.64 14.82 0.47
CA GLY A 61 1.93 15.55 1.52
C GLY A 61 2.04 14.94 2.91
N VAL A 62 3.07 14.14 3.17
CA VAL A 62 3.32 13.62 4.52
C VAL A 62 3.63 14.79 5.46
N ASP A 63 3.07 14.76 6.66
CA ASP A 63 3.23 15.83 7.65
C ASP A 63 4.70 16.04 8.04
N ALA A 64 5.17 17.26 7.93
CA ALA A 64 6.55 17.63 8.23
C ALA A 64 6.89 17.42 9.71
N GLY A 65 5.96 17.70 10.61
CA GLY A 65 6.13 17.50 12.05
C GLY A 65 6.26 16.02 12.40
N LEU A 66 5.51 15.16 11.73
CA LEU A 66 5.60 13.71 11.87
C LEU A 66 6.97 13.20 11.42
N LEU A 67 7.45 13.64 10.26
CA LEU A 67 8.77 13.25 9.74
C LEU A 67 9.90 13.73 10.68
N ALA A 68 9.80 14.95 11.20
CA ALA A 68 10.78 15.50 12.14
C ALA A 68 10.79 14.74 13.48
N ALA A 69 9.62 14.35 13.98
CA ALA A 69 9.49 13.68 15.28
C ALA A 69 9.82 12.19 15.24
N ARG A 70 9.49 11.49 14.15
CA ARG A 70 9.55 10.02 14.07
C ARG A 70 10.44 9.47 12.97
N GLY A 71 10.92 10.32 12.07
CA GLY A 71 11.67 9.89 10.90
C GLY A 71 10.78 9.29 9.81
N ALA A 72 11.42 8.78 8.76
CA ALA A 72 10.73 8.23 7.60
C ALA A 72 10.17 6.80 7.83
N VAL A 73 10.72 6.06 8.78
CA VAL A 73 10.36 4.66 9.05
C VAL A 73 9.36 4.59 10.20
N ASP A 74 8.10 4.84 9.87
CA ASP A 74 7.02 4.97 10.86
C ASP A 74 5.68 4.53 10.22
N PRO A 75 4.77 3.89 10.98
CA PRO A 75 3.48 3.43 10.45
C PRO A 75 2.59 4.57 9.98
N GLN A 76 2.59 5.72 10.64
CA GLN A 76 1.79 6.87 10.21
C GLN A 76 2.36 7.52 8.94
N VAL A 77 3.67 7.49 8.77
CA VAL A 77 4.31 7.92 7.52
C VAL A 77 3.87 7.04 6.36
N ALA A 78 3.87 5.72 6.53
CA ALA A 78 3.39 4.78 5.51
C ALA A 78 1.93 5.04 5.12
N LEU A 79 1.05 5.24 6.10
CA LEU A 79 -0.37 5.57 5.86
C LEU A 79 -0.53 6.87 5.10
N GLN A 80 0.19 7.92 5.47
CA GLN A 80 0.14 9.21 4.80
C GLN A 80 0.74 9.15 3.39
N MET A 81 1.77 8.33 3.17
CA MET A 81 2.31 8.09 1.82
C MET A 81 1.27 7.43 0.92
N ALA A 82 0.56 6.41 1.41
CA ALA A 82 -0.49 5.71 0.64
C ALA A 82 -1.66 6.65 0.30
N ALA A 83 -2.14 7.42 1.26
CA ALA A 83 -3.19 8.42 1.03
C ALA A 83 -2.73 9.53 0.07
N GLY A 84 -1.51 10.01 0.24
CA GLY A 84 -0.93 11.06 -0.58
C GLY A 84 -0.76 10.67 -2.05
N VAL A 85 -0.26 9.48 -2.34
CA VAL A 85 -0.10 9.00 -3.72
C VAL A 85 -1.44 8.72 -4.38
N ARG A 86 -2.40 8.17 -3.64
CA ARG A 86 -3.77 7.98 -4.11
C ARG A 86 -4.37 9.29 -4.60
N LYS A 87 -4.26 10.34 -3.80
CA LYS A 87 -4.75 11.68 -4.12
C LYS A 87 -3.99 12.31 -5.28
N ALA A 88 -2.65 12.28 -5.22
CA ALA A 88 -1.80 12.93 -6.22
C ALA A 88 -2.00 12.36 -7.62
N LEU A 89 -2.21 11.06 -7.76
CA LEU A 89 -2.37 10.37 -9.04
C LEU A 89 -3.85 10.08 -9.39
N GLY A 90 -4.79 10.48 -8.54
CA GLY A 90 -6.23 10.30 -8.78
C GLY A 90 -6.64 8.84 -8.92
N ALA A 91 -6.10 7.97 -8.07
CA ALA A 91 -6.41 6.54 -8.04
C ALA A 91 -7.48 6.21 -7.00
N ASP A 92 -8.15 5.06 -7.18
CA ASP A 92 -9.07 4.52 -6.19
C ASP A 92 -8.34 3.94 -4.98
N TRP A 93 -7.17 3.34 -5.21
CA TRP A 93 -6.31 2.73 -4.20
C TRP A 93 -4.91 3.32 -4.24
N GLY A 94 -4.33 3.54 -3.08
CA GLY A 94 -2.92 3.88 -2.89
C GLY A 94 -2.25 2.86 -1.99
N ILE A 95 -1.06 2.41 -2.36
CA ILE A 95 -0.23 1.56 -1.51
C ILE A 95 1.14 2.20 -1.30
N ALA A 96 1.76 1.91 -0.17
CA ALA A 96 3.05 2.51 0.18
C ALA A 96 3.97 1.56 0.91
N THR A 97 5.27 1.77 0.73
CA THR A 97 6.34 1.10 1.46
C THR A 97 7.28 2.12 2.07
N THR A 98 7.66 1.93 3.33
CA THR A 98 8.77 2.62 3.97
C THR A 98 9.49 1.67 4.91
N GLY A 99 10.80 1.78 5.06
CA GLY A 99 11.55 0.86 5.89
C GLY A 99 13.05 0.93 5.73
N VAL A 100 13.73 0.08 6.49
CA VAL A 100 15.18 -0.04 6.55
C VAL A 100 15.65 -1.30 5.83
N ALA A 101 16.19 -1.14 4.64
CA ALA A 101 16.74 -2.26 3.86
C ALA A 101 18.13 -2.70 4.33
N GLY A 102 18.85 -1.83 5.03
CA GLY A 102 20.21 -2.10 5.51
C GLY A 102 21.30 -1.77 4.47
N PRO A 103 22.58 -2.05 4.80
CA PRO A 103 23.05 -2.82 5.95
C PRO A 103 23.03 -2.08 7.30
N GLU A 104 22.90 -0.74 7.30
CA GLU A 104 22.90 0.08 8.50
C GLU A 104 21.48 0.39 8.99
N PRO A 105 21.26 0.51 10.31
CA PRO A 105 20.00 1.05 10.85
C PRO A 105 19.72 2.48 10.37
N GLN A 106 18.47 2.90 10.42
CA GLN A 106 18.03 4.26 10.06
C GLN A 106 17.00 4.77 11.06
N ASP A 107 17.10 6.05 11.43
CA ASP A 107 16.16 6.73 12.33
C ASP A 107 15.91 5.96 13.65
N GLY A 108 16.96 5.30 14.20
CA GLY A 108 16.85 4.48 15.38
C GLY A 108 16.11 3.15 15.20
N LYS A 109 15.79 2.78 13.96
CA LYS A 109 15.12 1.52 13.65
C LYS A 109 16.11 0.50 13.10
N PRO A 110 16.03 -0.78 13.55
CA PRO A 110 16.92 -1.84 13.05
C PRO A 110 16.62 -2.20 11.60
N VAL A 111 17.61 -2.77 10.92
CA VAL A 111 17.48 -3.34 9.57
C VAL A 111 16.33 -4.35 9.55
N GLY A 112 15.51 -4.31 8.51
CA GLY A 112 14.33 -5.17 8.36
C GLY A 112 13.06 -4.61 8.99
N THR A 113 13.11 -3.44 9.63
CA THR A 113 11.92 -2.71 10.04
C THR A 113 11.26 -2.13 8.81
N VAL A 114 10.06 -2.58 8.46
CA VAL A 114 9.30 -2.14 7.29
C VAL A 114 7.84 -1.92 7.66
N PHE A 115 7.26 -0.88 7.11
CA PHE A 115 5.82 -0.62 7.16
C PHE A 115 5.26 -0.60 5.75
N VAL A 116 4.19 -1.34 5.53
CA VAL A 116 3.43 -1.35 4.28
C VAL A 116 2.02 -0.89 4.57
N ALA A 117 1.47 -0.05 3.69
CA ALA A 117 0.16 0.56 3.91
C ALA A 117 -0.71 0.54 2.67
N VAL A 118 -2.01 0.56 2.90
CA VAL A 118 -3.06 0.68 1.88
C VAL A 118 -4.02 1.77 2.28
N ASP A 119 -4.35 2.66 1.37
CA ASP A 119 -5.45 3.62 1.47
C ASP A 119 -6.43 3.40 0.31
N GLY A 120 -7.73 3.50 0.58
CA GLY A 120 -8.74 3.23 -0.42
C GLY A 120 -10.15 3.56 0.04
N PRO A 121 -11.16 3.24 -0.81
CA PRO A 121 -12.57 3.46 -0.48
C PRO A 121 -13.07 2.39 0.48
N PHE A 122 -12.59 2.42 1.73
CA PHE A 122 -13.11 1.54 2.78
C PHE A 122 -14.57 1.89 3.07
N GLY A 123 -15.43 0.88 3.14
CA GLY A 123 -16.85 1.07 3.46
C GLY A 123 -17.06 1.74 4.82
N ALA A 124 -18.20 2.38 5.00
CA ALA A 124 -18.58 3.12 6.20
C ALA A 124 -18.50 2.30 7.50
N ASP A 125 -18.55 0.98 7.40
CA ASP A 125 -18.53 0.05 8.53
C ASP A 125 -17.11 -0.34 9.00
N SER A 126 -16.08 0.16 8.35
CA SER A 126 -14.69 -0.25 8.68
C SER A 126 -14.15 0.33 9.99
N GLY A 127 -14.94 1.13 10.72
CA GLY A 127 -14.57 1.68 12.04
C GLY A 127 -13.32 2.58 12.03
N SER A 128 -12.76 2.84 10.87
CA SER A 128 -11.57 3.67 10.69
C SER A 128 -11.97 5.08 10.29
N ALA A 129 -11.97 5.99 11.25
CA ALA A 129 -12.37 7.40 11.08
C ALA A 129 -11.40 8.21 10.20
N ALA A 130 -10.34 7.65 9.73
CA ALA A 130 -9.43 8.21 8.73
C ALA A 130 -8.53 7.11 8.22
N GLY A 131 -9.09 6.35 7.33
CA GLY A 131 -8.50 5.67 6.26
C GLY A 131 -7.24 4.87 6.47
N GLY A 132 -7.18 3.77 5.84
CA GLY A 132 -5.98 3.04 5.59
C GLY A 132 -5.71 1.90 6.57
N LYS A 133 -4.99 0.94 6.06
CA LYS A 133 -4.45 -0.19 6.81
C LYS A 133 -2.94 -0.16 6.73
N VAL A 134 -2.28 -0.48 7.81
CA VAL A 134 -0.82 -0.60 7.87
C VAL A 134 -0.43 -1.91 8.54
N GLU A 135 0.58 -2.55 8.00
CA GLU A 135 1.24 -3.71 8.62
C GLU A 135 2.67 -3.34 8.97
N ALA A 136 3.07 -3.69 10.19
CA ALA A 136 4.45 -3.61 10.65
C ALA A 136 5.14 -4.96 10.40
N LEU A 137 6.24 -4.94 9.67
CA LEU A 137 7.00 -6.12 9.32
C LEU A 137 8.37 -6.12 10.02
N ARG A 138 8.82 -7.31 10.38
CA ARG A 138 10.19 -7.57 10.86
C ARG A 138 10.82 -8.58 9.91
N LEU A 139 11.54 -8.06 8.92
CA LEU A 139 12.10 -8.88 7.87
C LEU A 139 13.55 -9.22 8.16
N ASN A 140 13.94 -10.44 7.80
CA ASN A 140 15.30 -10.93 7.90
C ASN A 140 15.89 -11.08 6.50
N GLY A 141 17.20 -11.10 6.41
CA GLY A 141 17.91 -11.29 5.18
C GLY A 141 18.78 -10.10 4.79
N ASP A 142 19.34 -10.15 3.60
CA ASP A 142 20.12 -9.07 3.03
C ASP A 142 19.21 -7.94 2.47
N ARG A 143 19.84 -6.87 2.03
CA ARG A 143 19.15 -5.72 1.45
C ARG A 143 18.22 -6.08 0.29
N ALA A 144 18.63 -6.98 -0.59
CA ALA A 144 17.84 -7.38 -1.74
C ALA A 144 16.63 -8.23 -1.31
N GLU A 145 16.82 -9.12 -0.34
CA GLU A 145 15.73 -9.95 0.21
C GLU A 145 14.69 -9.12 0.93
N ILE A 146 15.09 -8.17 1.78
CA ILE A 146 14.19 -7.25 2.48
C ILE A 146 13.35 -6.44 1.49
N ARG A 147 13.96 -5.91 0.43
CA ARG A 147 13.25 -5.16 -0.60
C ARG A 147 12.23 -6.03 -1.35
N ARG A 148 12.61 -7.24 -1.76
CA ARG A 148 11.69 -8.17 -2.44
C ARG A 148 10.53 -8.58 -1.55
N GLU A 149 10.79 -8.87 -0.29
CA GLU A 149 9.74 -9.26 0.64
C GLU A 149 8.78 -8.10 0.96
N SER A 150 9.28 -6.87 1.00
CA SER A 150 8.45 -5.66 1.12
C SER A 150 7.48 -5.51 -0.05
N VAL A 151 7.92 -5.82 -1.28
CA VAL A 151 7.06 -5.83 -2.47
C VAL A 151 5.94 -6.85 -2.33
N ARG A 152 6.27 -8.09 -1.97
CA ARG A 152 5.26 -9.14 -1.76
C ARG A 152 4.26 -8.78 -0.70
N SER A 153 4.74 -8.23 0.41
CA SER A 153 3.91 -7.87 1.56
C SER A 153 2.92 -6.75 1.25
N VAL A 154 3.32 -5.70 0.55
CA VAL A 154 2.40 -4.61 0.22
C VAL A 154 1.33 -5.05 -0.79
N LEU A 155 1.68 -5.88 -1.76
CA LEU A 155 0.72 -6.44 -2.71
C LEU A 155 -0.26 -7.41 -2.03
N ALA A 156 0.24 -8.24 -1.12
CA ALA A 156 -0.60 -9.14 -0.32
C ALA A 156 -1.56 -8.39 0.59
N LEU A 157 -1.12 -7.29 1.20
CA LEU A 157 -1.98 -6.43 2.03
C LEU A 157 -3.15 -5.86 1.21
N LEU A 158 -2.88 -5.33 0.02
CA LEU A 158 -3.95 -4.82 -0.85
C LEU A 158 -4.92 -5.94 -1.28
N LEU A 159 -4.42 -7.10 -1.66
CA LEU A 159 -5.27 -8.26 -1.99
C LEU A 159 -6.20 -8.64 -0.83
N LYS A 160 -5.69 -8.66 0.39
CA LYS A 160 -6.45 -8.94 1.60
C LYS A 160 -7.58 -7.93 1.82
N GLU A 161 -7.30 -6.64 1.65
CA GLU A 161 -8.32 -5.59 1.79
C GLU A 161 -9.39 -5.70 0.70
N LEU A 162 -9.02 -5.96 -0.54
CA LEU A 162 -9.96 -6.18 -1.63
C LEU A 162 -10.83 -7.43 -1.41
N ALA A 163 -10.28 -8.52 -0.87
CA ALA A 163 -11.04 -9.72 -0.53
C ALA A 163 -12.01 -9.47 0.64
N GLY A 164 -11.61 -8.68 1.64
CA GLY A 164 -12.44 -8.29 2.77
C GLY A 164 -13.69 -7.49 2.36
N GLU A 165 -13.58 -6.64 1.36
CA GLU A 165 -14.72 -5.89 0.79
C GLU A 165 -15.73 -6.82 0.10
N GLN A 166 -15.31 -7.90 -0.56
CA GLN A 166 -16.23 -8.86 -1.16
C GLN A 166 -17.13 -9.53 -0.14
N THR A 167 -16.57 -9.98 0.96
CA THR A 167 -17.35 -10.66 2.03
C THR A 167 -18.32 -9.71 2.74
N GLY A 168 -17.96 -8.43 2.88
CA GLY A 168 -18.86 -7.39 3.41
C GLY A 168 -20.04 -7.10 2.49
N ASN A 169 -19.79 -7.01 1.19
CA ASN A 169 -20.82 -6.72 0.19
C ASN A 169 -21.79 -7.89 -0.03
N GLU A 170 -21.29 -9.12 0.00
CA GLU A 170 -22.12 -10.32 -0.06
C GLU A 170 -23.05 -10.46 1.17
N ARG A 171 -22.54 -10.19 2.37
CA ARG A 171 -23.35 -10.18 3.59
C ARG A 171 -24.42 -9.08 3.61
N ALA A 172 -24.14 -7.91 3.08
CA ALA A 172 -25.11 -6.82 2.98
C ALA A 172 -26.24 -7.17 2.00
N GLN A 173 -25.94 -7.78 0.86
CA GLN A 173 -26.94 -8.21 -0.12
C GLN A 173 -27.82 -9.35 0.37
N ASP A 174 -27.29 -10.29 1.17
CA ASP A 174 -28.07 -11.37 1.78
C ASP A 174 -29.02 -10.86 2.87
N THR A 175 -28.66 -9.79 3.57
CA THR A 175 -29.53 -9.18 4.59
C THR A 175 -30.70 -8.43 3.97
N GLU A 176 -30.51 -7.79 2.81
CA GLU A 176 -31.59 -7.11 2.08
C GLU A 176 -32.56 -8.09 1.41
N ARG A 177 -32.10 -9.27 1.00
CA ARG A 177 -32.95 -10.33 0.41
C ARG A 177 -33.83 -11.05 1.43
N ASN A 178 -33.42 -11.12 2.70
CA ASN A 178 -34.17 -11.79 3.76
C ASN A 178 -35.05 -10.87 4.61
N GLY A 179 -35.09 -9.58 4.35
CA GLY A 179 -35.87 -8.57 5.07
C GLY A 179 -37.25 -8.26 4.47
N GLY A 180 -37.74 -9.04 3.53
CA GLY A 180 -39.04 -8.84 2.86
C GLY A 180 -40.15 -9.74 3.43
N PHE A 181 -40.80 -9.25 4.48
CA PHE A 181 -42.19 -9.64 4.82
C PHE A 181 -43.02 -8.36 4.98
#